data_53ead1c7560ab0ee393ee0a38f55c47f
#
_entry.id   53ead1c7560ab0ee393ee0a38f55c47f
#
_cell.length_a   1.000
_cell.length_b   1.000
_cell.length_c   1.000
_cell.angle_alpha   90.00
_cell.angle_beta   90.00
_cell.angle_gamma   90.00
#
_symmetry.space_group_name_H-M   'P 1'
#
loop_
_entity.id
_entity.type
_entity.pdbx_description
1 polymer ?
#
loop_
_entity_poly.entity_id
_entity_poly.type
_entity_poly.pdbx_seq_one_letter_code
_entity_poly.pdbx_strand_id
1 'polypeptide(L)'
;MNFHNAHSVYMHDTPGQSLFGRNFRAASSGCVRIHGIENLAAWVVADQGWRPEHVQQIRETGQRRDVTLSRPITLYFAYITAWATQDGEIHFRRDIYQKDGVGVQAAAY
;
A
#
# COMPACT_ATOMS: atom_id res chain seq x y z
N MET A 1 6.63 -7.80 1.53
CA MET A 1 5.82 -8.69 0.67
C MET A 1 6.24 -8.47 -0.76
N ASN A 2 6.51 -9.55 -1.47
CA ASN A 2 6.99 -9.52 -2.87
C ASN A 2 5.86 -9.92 -3.81
N PHE A 3 5.83 -9.34 -4.98
CA PHE A 3 4.94 -9.69 -6.08
C PHE A 3 5.68 -9.50 -7.41
N HIS A 4 5.26 -10.22 -8.43
CA HIS A 4 5.95 -10.15 -9.72
C HIS A 4 5.72 -8.79 -10.39
N ASN A 5 6.81 -8.06 -10.64
CA ASN A 5 6.78 -6.78 -11.36
C ASN A 5 8.13 -6.46 -12.00
N ALA A 6 8.11 -5.68 -13.10
CA ALA A 6 9.30 -5.30 -13.85
C ALA A 6 10.14 -4.19 -13.17
N HIS A 7 9.63 -3.56 -12.10
CA HIS A 7 10.22 -2.35 -11.51
C HIS A 7 10.86 -2.59 -10.14
N SER A 8 10.95 -3.84 -9.69
CA SER A 8 11.48 -4.20 -8.36
C SER A 8 10.78 -3.46 -7.21
N VAL A 9 9.48 -3.26 -7.33
CA VAL A 9 8.64 -2.65 -6.30
C VAL A 9 8.24 -3.70 -5.27
N TYR A 10 8.29 -3.32 -3.99
CA TYR A 10 7.90 -4.17 -2.86
C TYR A 10 6.86 -3.47 -2.00
N MET A 11 6.11 -4.27 -1.24
CA MET A 11 5.27 -3.76 -0.15
C MET A 11 5.95 -4.04 1.18
N HIS A 12 6.10 -3.01 2.01
CA HIS A 12 6.76 -3.12 3.31
C HIS A 12 6.22 -2.10 4.31
N ASP A 13 6.56 -2.28 5.57
CA ASP A 13 6.34 -1.30 6.61
C ASP A 13 7.36 -0.16 6.55
N THR A 14 7.17 0.83 7.38
CA THR A 14 8.09 1.95 7.55
C THR A 14 8.17 2.37 9.02
N PRO A 15 9.36 2.68 9.56
CA PRO A 15 9.47 3.32 10.86
C PRO A 15 8.88 4.74 10.87
N GLY A 16 8.77 5.37 9.71
CA GLY A 16 8.19 6.70 9.54
C GLY A 16 6.64 6.69 9.53
N GLN A 17 6.01 6.21 10.59
CA GLN A 17 4.55 6.08 10.70
C GLN A 17 3.82 7.42 10.55
N SER A 18 4.45 8.54 10.92
CA SER A 18 3.87 9.89 10.77
C SER A 18 3.59 10.27 9.31
N LEU A 19 4.22 9.60 8.34
CA LEU A 19 3.96 9.82 6.92
C LEU A 19 2.51 9.47 6.53
N PHE A 20 1.89 8.52 7.21
CA PHE A 20 0.51 8.12 6.93
C PHE A 20 -0.52 9.19 7.31
N GLY A 21 -0.17 10.13 8.19
CA GLY A 21 -0.98 11.30 8.52
C GLY A 21 -0.82 12.49 7.57
N ARG A 22 0.09 12.43 6.61
CA ARG A 22 0.35 13.56 5.70
C ARG A 22 -0.53 13.51 4.46
N ASN A 23 -0.90 14.67 3.95
CA ASN A 23 -1.61 14.79 2.66
C ASN A 23 -0.70 14.48 1.47
N PHE A 24 0.57 14.87 1.55
CA PHE A 24 1.59 14.56 0.54
C PHE A 24 2.48 13.43 1.02
N ARG A 25 2.50 12.31 0.28
CA ARG A 25 3.15 11.06 0.68
C ARG A 25 4.12 10.48 -0.34
N ALA A 26 4.56 11.28 -1.30
CA ALA A 26 5.58 10.86 -2.27
C ALA A 26 6.97 10.84 -1.60
N ALA A 27 7.20 9.84 -0.76
CA ALA A 27 8.38 9.71 0.09
C ALA A 27 9.19 8.43 -0.17
N SER A 28 8.92 7.73 -1.28
CA SER A 28 9.69 6.55 -1.67
C SER A 28 10.01 6.60 -3.16
N SER A 29 11.03 5.85 -3.57
CA SER A 29 11.44 5.73 -4.97
C SER A 29 10.62 4.73 -5.78
N GLY A 30 9.54 4.20 -5.21
CA GLY A 30 8.64 3.26 -5.90
C GLY A 30 8.00 2.22 -4.98
N CYS A 31 8.65 1.81 -3.88
CA CYS A 31 8.09 0.83 -2.96
C CYS A 31 6.83 1.37 -2.27
N VAL A 32 5.86 0.49 -2.06
CA VAL A 32 4.61 0.83 -1.39
C VAL A 32 4.74 0.58 0.12
N ARG A 33 4.55 1.62 0.90
CA ARG A 33 4.53 1.53 2.37
C ARG A 33 3.12 1.26 2.84
N ILE A 34 2.97 0.27 3.71
CA ILE A 34 1.66 -0.16 4.20
C ILE A 34 1.61 0.02 5.72
N HIS A 35 0.61 0.75 6.17
CA HIS A 35 0.28 0.84 7.58
C HIS A 35 -0.34 -0.49 8.04
N GLY A 36 0.16 -1.04 9.15
CA GLY A 36 -0.35 -2.32 9.65
C GLY A 36 -0.06 -3.51 8.72
N ILE A 37 1.11 -3.56 8.09
CA ILE A 37 1.52 -4.62 7.15
C ILE A 37 1.36 -6.03 7.75
N GLU A 38 1.45 -6.18 9.05
CA GLU A 38 1.32 -7.46 9.74
C GLU A 38 -0.10 -8.02 9.63
N ASN A 39 -1.11 -7.16 9.76
CA ASN A 39 -2.51 -7.53 9.60
C ASN A 39 -2.77 -7.98 8.16
N LEU A 40 -2.22 -7.26 7.18
CA LEU A 40 -2.31 -7.64 5.78
C LEU A 40 -1.60 -8.98 5.54
N ALA A 41 -0.41 -9.17 6.09
CA ALA A 41 0.33 -10.42 5.95
C ALA A 41 -0.44 -11.59 6.57
N ALA A 42 -0.99 -11.44 7.77
CA ALA A 42 -1.80 -12.45 8.42
C ALA A 42 -3.05 -12.81 7.61
N TRP A 43 -3.72 -11.80 7.06
CA TRP A 43 -4.89 -12.02 6.21
C TRP A 43 -4.54 -12.78 4.91
N VAL A 44 -3.44 -12.42 4.28
CA VAL A 44 -2.99 -13.04 3.01
C VAL A 44 -2.65 -14.53 3.17
N VAL A 45 -2.16 -14.94 4.33
CA VAL A 45 -1.75 -16.34 4.59
C VAL A 45 -2.73 -17.10 5.49
N ALA A 46 -3.89 -16.52 5.79
CA ALA A 46 -4.87 -17.10 6.71
C ALA A 46 -5.39 -18.47 6.24
N ASP A 47 -5.58 -18.65 4.94
CA ASP A 47 -6.02 -19.90 4.32
C ASP A 47 -4.97 -21.03 4.40
N GLN A 48 -3.72 -20.70 4.71
CA GLN A 48 -2.61 -21.63 4.91
C GLN A 48 -2.40 -21.98 6.40
N GLY A 49 -3.36 -21.63 7.27
CA GLY A 49 -3.31 -21.93 8.70
C GLY A 49 -2.43 -20.98 9.51
N TRP A 50 -1.98 -19.89 8.92
CA TRP A 50 -1.26 -18.83 9.63
C TRP A 50 -2.23 -17.95 10.41
N ARG A 51 -1.83 -17.60 11.64
CA ARG A 51 -2.58 -16.69 12.51
C ARG A 51 -1.77 -15.40 12.73
N PRO A 52 -2.40 -14.32 13.18
CA PRO A 52 -1.70 -13.07 13.50
C PRO A 52 -0.54 -13.26 14.46
N GLU A 53 -0.70 -14.15 15.44
CA GLU A 53 0.33 -14.47 16.45
C GLU A 53 1.61 -15.05 15.82
N HIS A 54 1.47 -15.86 14.77
CA HIS A 54 2.62 -16.42 14.05
C HIS A 54 3.39 -15.32 13.30
N VAL A 55 2.68 -14.37 12.70
CA VAL A 55 3.31 -13.24 12.01
C VAL A 55 4.04 -12.34 13.00
N GLN A 56 3.42 -12.06 14.16
CA GLN A 56 4.03 -11.30 15.23
C GLN A 56 5.28 -11.99 15.78
N GLN A 57 5.24 -13.30 16.00
CA GLN A 57 6.40 -14.06 16.47
C GLN A 57 7.59 -13.98 15.50
N ILE A 58 7.35 -14.04 14.20
CA ILE A 58 8.41 -13.88 13.19
C ILE A 58 9.02 -12.49 13.29
N ARG A 59 8.22 -11.45 13.47
CA ARG A 59 8.70 -10.09 13.67
C ARG A 59 9.58 -9.97 14.90
N GLU A 60 9.14 -10.51 16.04
CA GLU A 60 9.86 -10.43 17.30
C GLU A 60 11.20 -11.17 17.25
N THR A 61 11.24 -12.32 16.58
CA THR A 61 12.48 -13.09 16.41
C THR A 61 13.41 -12.53 15.35
N GLY A 62 12.94 -11.62 14.49
CA GLY A 62 13.70 -11.07 13.36
C GLY A 62 14.07 -12.10 12.30
N GLN A 63 13.50 -13.30 12.34
CA GLN A 63 13.78 -14.33 11.35
C GLN A 63 13.20 -13.98 9.99
N ARG A 64 14.03 -14.06 8.96
CA ARG A 64 13.55 -14.01 7.59
C ARG A 64 12.80 -15.29 7.26
N ARG A 65 11.57 -15.15 6.79
CA ARG A 65 10.77 -16.29 6.33
C ARG A 65 10.05 -15.94 5.05
N ASP A 66 10.30 -16.73 4.02
CA ASP A 66 9.61 -16.62 2.75
C ASP A 66 8.45 -17.63 2.73
N VAL A 67 7.23 -17.13 2.52
CA VAL A 67 6.02 -17.94 2.42
C VAL A 67 5.43 -17.76 1.04
N THR A 68 5.32 -18.85 0.31
CA THR A 68 4.65 -18.88 -0.99
C THR A 68 3.15 -19.05 -0.78
N LEU A 69 2.34 -18.22 -1.45
CA LEU A 69 0.90 -18.31 -1.35
C LEU A 69 0.39 -19.57 -2.08
N SER A 70 -0.52 -20.28 -1.44
CA SER A 70 -1.22 -21.43 -2.04
C SER A 70 -2.11 -21.02 -3.21
N ARG A 71 -2.69 -19.81 -3.11
CA ARG A 71 -3.47 -19.16 -4.18
C ARG A 71 -2.97 -17.75 -4.39
N PRO A 72 -2.69 -17.35 -5.63
CA PRO A 72 -2.31 -15.98 -5.92
C PRO A 72 -3.48 -15.03 -5.63
N ILE A 73 -3.15 -13.86 -5.08
CA ILE A 73 -4.10 -12.77 -4.86
C ILE A 73 -3.86 -11.72 -5.93
N THR A 74 -4.92 -11.33 -6.62
CA THR A 74 -4.83 -10.27 -7.63
C THR A 74 -4.55 -8.94 -6.97
N LEU A 75 -3.54 -8.23 -7.46
CA LEU A 75 -3.13 -6.93 -6.98
C LEU A 75 -3.30 -5.90 -8.10
N TYR A 76 -4.00 -4.81 -7.81
CA TYR A 76 -4.13 -3.67 -8.70
C TYR A 76 -3.44 -2.46 -8.10
N PHE A 77 -2.63 -1.79 -8.89
CA PHE A 77 -2.13 -0.45 -8.57
C PHE A 77 -3.06 0.58 -9.20
N ALA A 78 -3.78 1.32 -8.36
CA ALA A 78 -4.66 2.39 -8.77
C ALA A 78 -4.06 3.74 -8.38
N TYR A 79 -4.21 4.73 -9.26
CA TYR A 79 -3.90 6.11 -8.98
C TYR A 79 -5.19 6.90 -8.94
N ILE A 80 -5.51 7.46 -7.79
CA ILE A 80 -6.78 8.16 -7.53
C ILE A 80 -6.45 9.49 -6.87
N THR A 81 -6.92 10.57 -7.45
CA THR A 81 -6.72 11.93 -6.94
C THR A 81 -7.98 12.54 -6.34
N ALA A 82 -9.15 11.94 -6.60
CA ALA A 82 -10.42 12.34 -6.01
C ALA A 82 -11.23 11.11 -5.59
N TRP A 83 -11.86 11.15 -4.43
CA TRP A 83 -12.75 10.08 -3.95
C TRP A 83 -13.79 10.65 -2.99
N ALA A 84 -14.89 9.93 -2.85
CA ALA A 84 -15.91 10.21 -1.84
C ALA A 84 -15.87 9.16 -0.72
N THR A 85 -16.10 9.57 0.50
CA THR A 85 -16.29 8.69 1.65
C THR A 85 -17.77 8.30 1.78
N GLN A 86 -18.08 7.31 2.63
CA GLN A 86 -19.45 6.82 2.80
C GLN A 86 -20.43 7.88 3.33
N ASP A 87 -19.92 8.85 4.08
CA ASP A 87 -20.68 10.00 4.59
C ASP A 87 -20.85 11.14 3.57
N GLY A 88 -20.35 10.95 2.35
CA GLY A 88 -20.50 11.88 1.23
C GLY A 88 -19.46 12.99 1.18
N GLU A 89 -18.44 12.99 2.06
CA GLU A 89 -17.32 13.91 1.92
C GLU A 89 -16.49 13.60 0.67
N ILE A 90 -16.14 14.66 -0.06
CA ILE A 90 -15.28 14.54 -1.26
C ILE A 90 -13.88 15.01 -0.89
N HIS A 91 -12.92 14.16 -1.14
CA HIS A 91 -11.52 14.42 -0.89
C HIS A 91 -10.74 14.52 -2.19
N PHE A 92 -9.75 15.42 -2.19
CA PHE A 92 -8.85 15.60 -3.33
C PHE A 92 -7.41 15.46 -2.90
N ARG A 93 -6.57 15.01 -3.82
CA ARG A 93 -5.11 15.03 -3.72
C ARG A 93 -4.50 15.66 -4.97
N ARG A 94 -3.33 16.24 -4.79
CA ARG A 94 -2.58 16.80 -5.90
C ARG A 94 -2.22 15.71 -6.90
N ASP A 95 -2.49 15.94 -8.17
CA ASP A 95 -2.06 15.06 -9.26
C ASP A 95 -0.56 15.22 -9.51
N ILE A 96 0.25 14.48 -8.73
CA ILE A 96 1.72 14.56 -8.76
C ILE A 96 2.33 13.90 -10.01
N TYR A 97 1.57 13.03 -10.67
CA TYR A 97 2.00 12.32 -11.89
C TYR A 97 1.37 12.88 -13.15
N GLN A 98 0.56 13.93 -13.05
CA GLN A 98 -0.13 14.58 -14.18
C GLN A 98 -0.91 13.59 -15.05
N LYS A 99 -1.64 12.67 -14.40
CA LYS A 99 -2.38 11.60 -15.07
C LYS A 99 -3.87 11.89 -15.25
N ASP A 100 -4.40 12.89 -14.57
CA ASP A 100 -5.83 13.23 -14.63
C ASP A 100 -6.23 13.97 -15.93
N GLY A 101 -5.25 14.38 -16.72
CA GLY A 101 -5.49 15.05 -17.99
C GLY A 101 -6.09 16.46 -17.90
N VAL A 102 -6.26 16.98 -16.69
CA VAL A 102 -6.96 18.25 -16.41
C VAL A 102 -5.99 19.43 -16.27
N GLY A 103 -4.69 19.17 -16.32
CA GLY A 103 -3.65 20.16 -16.01
C GLY A 103 -3.58 21.38 -16.93
N VAL A 104 -4.26 21.35 -18.06
CA VAL A 104 -4.31 22.48 -19.03
C VAL A 104 -5.66 23.20 -19.00
N GLN A 105 -6.74 22.54 -18.58
CA GLN A 105 -8.07 23.15 -18.57
C GLN A 105 -8.44 23.85 -17.26
N ALA A 106 -7.87 23.43 -16.14
CA ALA A 106 -8.14 24.06 -14.83
C ALA A 106 -7.50 25.46 -14.68
N ALA A 107 -6.61 25.85 -15.57
CA ALA A 107 -6.03 27.19 -15.60
C ALA A 107 -6.89 28.21 -16.38
N ALA A 108 -8.04 27.81 -16.90
CA ALA A 108 -8.92 28.65 -17.72
C ALA A 108 -10.20 29.11 -17.02
N TYR A 109 -10.31 28.88 -15.67
CA TYR A 109 -11.44 29.36 -14.87
C TYR A 109 -10.95 30.20 -13.69
#